data_9e5a6635cd46dfc0b8c3c4a58636f94c
#
_entry.id   9e5a6635cd46dfc0b8c3c4a58636f94c
#
_cell.length_a   1.000
_cell.length_b   1.000
_cell.length_c   1.000
_cell.angle_alpha   90.00
_cell.angle_beta   90.00
_cell.angle_gamma   90.00
#
_symmetry.space_group_name_H-M   'P 1'
#
loop_
_entity.id
_entity.type
_entity.pdbx_description
1 polymer ?
#
loop_
_entity_poly.entity_id
_entity_poly.type
_entity_poly.pdbx_seq_one_letter_code
_entity_poly.pdbx_strand_id
1 'polypeptide(L)'
;TVTGVQTCALPILEKCADAVAAFFAAEYAGGFYSVLNTELPQNRLQTTVSVLNPRVIVTSESLLETAKEYFSERKIVTFEALAKSEPDYAKLGEIRSHKIDTDPLYINFTSGSTGTPKGIVVCHRSVIDFIDHFTEIFGIDNNDVIANQAPFDFDVSVKDIYSAVKTGATLVVVPRRMFSAPAELIDFICDRRVTVMIWAVSALCLISTFHALDY
;
A
#
# COMPACT_ATOMS: atom_id res chain seq x y z
N THR A 1 -26.01 8.49 -6.41
CA THR A 1 -25.86 7.30 -7.29
C THR A 1 -24.53 7.47 -8.00
N VAL A 2 -23.49 6.79 -7.53
CA VAL A 2 -22.20 6.73 -8.22
C VAL A 2 -22.40 5.83 -9.44
N THR A 3 -22.60 6.42 -10.59
CA THR A 3 -22.77 5.72 -11.86
C THR A 3 -21.43 5.58 -12.60
N GLY A 4 -20.46 5.03 -11.92
CA GLY A 4 -19.22 4.56 -12.54
C GLY A 4 -18.86 3.25 -11.85
N VAL A 5 -18.69 2.16 -12.59
CA VAL A 5 -18.18 0.90 -12.05
C VAL A 5 -16.73 1.14 -11.67
N GLN A 6 -16.51 1.66 -10.48
CA GLN A 6 -15.16 1.81 -9.95
C GLN A 6 -14.60 0.42 -9.69
N THR A 7 -13.50 0.14 -10.35
CA THR A 7 -12.88 -1.18 -10.35
C THR A 7 -11.93 -1.29 -9.16
N CYS A 8 -12.19 -2.23 -8.27
CA CYS A 8 -11.24 -2.56 -7.20
C CYS A 8 -10.17 -3.50 -7.74
N ALA A 9 -8.91 -3.13 -7.54
CA ALA A 9 -7.79 -4.05 -7.60
C ALA A 9 -7.37 -4.43 -6.18
N LEU A 10 -7.12 -5.71 -5.96
CA LEU A 10 -6.69 -6.25 -4.67
C LEU A 10 -5.26 -6.76 -4.77
N PRO A 11 -4.25 -5.97 -4.41
CA PRO A 11 -2.89 -6.43 -4.29
C PRO A 11 -2.73 -7.43 -3.14
N ILE A 12 -2.28 -8.64 -3.47
CA ILE A 12 -1.85 -9.69 -2.55
C ILE A 12 -0.37 -9.89 -2.81
N LEU A 13 0.43 -8.98 -2.30
CA LEU A 13 1.87 -8.92 -2.52
C LEU A 13 2.59 -8.78 -1.16
N GLU A 14 3.79 -9.28 -1.09
CA GLU A 14 4.67 -8.93 0.03
C GLU A 14 4.90 -7.41 0.06
N LYS A 15 5.26 -6.89 1.23
CA LYS A 15 5.57 -5.48 1.39
C LYS A 15 6.85 -5.11 0.65
N CYS A 16 6.71 -4.57 -0.55
CA CYS A 16 7.82 -4.23 -1.46
C CYS A 16 7.45 -3.06 -2.40
N ALA A 17 8.37 -2.63 -3.21
CA ALA A 17 8.15 -1.55 -4.20
C ALA A 17 7.11 -1.95 -5.26
N ASP A 18 7.06 -3.20 -5.66
CA ASP A 18 6.12 -3.70 -6.67
C ASP A 18 4.67 -3.60 -6.17
N ALA A 19 4.44 -3.78 -4.86
CA ALA A 19 3.13 -3.57 -4.27
C ALA A 19 2.70 -2.10 -4.39
N VAL A 20 3.60 -1.14 -4.14
CA VAL A 20 3.33 0.29 -4.31
C VAL A 20 3.04 0.61 -5.79
N ALA A 21 3.82 0.06 -6.72
CA ALA A 21 3.57 0.21 -8.15
C ALA A 21 2.20 -0.35 -8.55
N ALA A 22 1.77 -1.48 -7.98
CA ALA A 22 0.44 -2.05 -8.22
C ALA A 22 -0.68 -1.15 -7.70
N PHE A 23 -0.49 -0.40 -6.59
CA PHE A 23 -1.47 0.57 -6.09
C PHE A 23 -1.69 1.68 -7.13
N PHE A 24 -0.61 2.30 -7.61
CA PHE A 24 -0.70 3.33 -8.63
C PHE A 24 -1.23 2.80 -9.96
N ALA A 25 -0.87 1.58 -10.36
CA ALA A 25 -1.43 0.96 -11.56
C ALA A 25 -2.96 0.82 -11.48
N ALA A 26 -3.50 0.46 -10.31
CA ALA A 26 -4.94 0.39 -10.09
C ALA A 26 -5.61 1.77 -10.23
N GLU A 27 -4.98 2.81 -9.66
CA GLU A 27 -5.47 4.18 -9.74
C GLU A 27 -5.43 4.73 -11.17
N TYR A 28 -4.31 4.55 -11.88
CA TYR A 28 -4.18 4.97 -13.27
C TYR A 28 -5.18 4.26 -14.18
N ALA A 29 -5.55 3.02 -13.88
CA ALA A 29 -6.59 2.27 -14.57
C ALA A 29 -8.03 2.71 -14.21
N GLY A 30 -8.19 3.80 -13.43
CA GLY A 30 -9.49 4.34 -13.03
C GLY A 30 -10.16 3.61 -11.88
N GLY A 31 -9.44 2.71 -11.22
CA GLY A 31 -9.90 1.97 -10.06
C GLY A 31 -9.45 2.58 -8.74
N PHE A 32 -9.57 1.78 -7.70
CA PHE A 32 -9.00 1.99 -6.37
C PHE A 32 -8.35 0.68 -5.91
N TYR A 33 -7.53 0.73 -4.87
CA TYR A 33 -6.90 -0.48 -4.34
C TYR A 33 -7.35 -0.79 -2.91
N SER A 34 -7.19 -2.04 -2.52
CA SER A 34 -7.29 -2.49 -1.14
C SER A 34 -6.21 -3.53 -0.90
N VAL A 35 -5.39 -3.34 0.12
CA VAL A 35 -4.31 -4.27 0.44
C VAL A 35 -4.84 -5.39 1.33
N LEU A 36 -4.51 -6.61 1.00
CA LEU A 36 -4.85 -7.78 1.80
C LEU A 36 -3.62 -8.30 2.54
N ASN A 37 -3.72 -8.34 3.85
CA ASN A 37 -2.68 -8.96 4.68
C ASN A 37 -2.77 -10.49 4.60
N THR A 38 -1.79 -11.09 3.94
CA THR A 38 -1.73 -12.55 3.70
C THR A 38 -1.51 -13.38 4.97
N GLU A 39 -1.14 -12.76 6.09
CA GLU A 39 -0.96 -13.44 7.37
C GLU A 39 -2.27 -13.66 8.13
N LEU A 40 -3.38 -13.09 7.65
CA LEU A 40 -4.68 -13.33 8.24
C LEU A 40 -5.17 -14.75 7.97
N PRO A 41 -5.98 -15.33 8.87
CA PRO A 41 -6.60 -16.63 8.64
C PRO A 41 -7.39 -16.68 7.33
N GLN A 42 -7.32 -17.80 6.61
CA GLN A 42 -7.92 -17.99 5.29
C GLN A 42 -9.41 -17.59 5.24
N ASN A 43 -10.20 -17.98 6.24
CA ASN A 43 -11.61 -17.65 6.32
C ASN A 43 -11.85 -16.12 6.37
N ARG A 44 -10.97 -15.39 7.03
CA ARG A 44 -11.05 -13.93 7.10
C ARG A 44 -10.67 -13.29 5.77
N LEU A 45 -9.64 -13.81 5.11
CA LEU A 45 -9.24 -13.38 3.76
C LEU A 45 -10.41 -13.56 2.77
N GLN A 46 -11.01 -14.75 2.74
CA GLN A 46 -12.15 -15.07 1.88
C GLN A 46 -13.36 -14.17 2.17
N THR A 47 -13.67 -13.92 3.44
CA THR A 47 -14.76 -13.01 3.83
C THR A 47 -14.48 -11.59 3.36
N THR A 48 -13.26 -11.07 3.53
CA THR A 48 -12.86 -9.75 3.06
C THR A 48 -12.99 -9.63 1.54
N VAL A 49 -12.49 -10.63 0.80
CA VAL A 49 -12.59 -10.68 -0.67
C VAL A 49 -14.04 -10.77 -1.13
N SER A 50 -14.89 -11.50 -0.42
CA SER A 50 -16.31 -11.60 -0.73
C SER A 50 -17.02 -10.25 -0.54
N VAL A 51 -16.73 -9.52 0.54
CA VAL A 51 -17.30 -8.18 0.80
C VAL A 51 -16.80 -7.15 -0.21
N LEU A 52 -15.49 -7.14 -0.47
CA LEU A 52 -14.87 -6.19 -1.41
C LEU A 52 -15.27 -6.46 -2.86
N ASN A 53 -15.47 -7.73 -3.21
CA ASN A 53 -15.78 -8.20 -4.56
C ASN A 53 -14.85 -7.62 -5.64
N PRO A 54 -13.52 -7.78 -5.53
CA PRO A 54 -12.56 -7.14 -6.42
C PRO A 54 -12.71 -7.68 -7.85
N ARG A 55 -12.47 -6.83 -8.83
CA ARG A 55 -12.47 -7.22 -10.24
C ARG A 55 -11.23 -7.99 -10.64
N VAL A 56 -10.12 -7.69 -9.98
CA VAL A 56 -8.83 -8.33 -10.22
C VAL A 56 -8.04 -8.45 -8.92
N ILE A 57 -7.38 -9.58 -8.74
CA ILE A 57 -6.39 -9.81 -7.70
C ILE A 57 -5.02 -9.71 -8.37
N VAL A 58 -4.14 -8.86 -7.83
CA VAL A 58 -2.76 -8.73 -8.29
C VAL A 58 -1.86 -9.42 -7.27
N THR A 59 -1.06 -10.38 -7.71
CA THR A 59 -0.16 -11.14 -6.84
C THR A 59 1.24 -11.22 -7.44
N SER A 60 2.20 -11.81 -6.72
CA SER A 60 3.51 -12.18 -7.27
C SER A 60 3.49 -13.61 -7.82
N GLU A 61 4.47 -13.97 -8.65
CA GLU A 61 4.64 -15.35 -9.10
C GLU A 61 4.82 -16.30 -7.91
N SER A 62 5.50 -15.86 -6.84
CA SER A 62 5.73 -16.65 -5.62
C SER A 62 4.45 -16.97 -4.83
N LEU A 63 3.43 -16.10 -4.89
CA LEU A 63 2.16 -16.26 -4.18
C LEU A 63 1.02 -16.74 -5.09
N LEU A 64 1.28 -16.97 -6.38
CA LEU A 64 0.26 -17.27 -7.37
C LEU A 64 -0.56 -18.52 -7.04
N GLU A 65 0.10 -19.59 -6.65
CA GLU A 65 -0.57 -20.86 -6.34
C GLU A 65 -1.44 -20.73 -5.08
N THR A 66 -0.96 -20.05 -4.05
CA THR A 66 -1.75 -19.75 -2.85
C THR A 66 -2.95 -18.87 -3.18
N ALA A 67 -2.77 -17.86 -4.03
CA ALA A 67 -3.87 -17.00 -4.46
C ALA A 67 -4.93 -17.76 -5.26
N LYS A 68 -4.53 -18.69 -6.12
CA LYS A 68 -5.45 -19.56 -6.88
C LYS A 68 -6.21 -20.52 -5.97
N GLU A 69 -5.55 -21.09 -4.97
CA GLU A 69 -6.18 -21.98 -3.99
C GLU A 69 -7.27 -21.24 -3.20
N TYR A 70 -6.99 -20.00 -2.77
CA TYR A 70 -7.91 -19.24 -1.93
C TYR A 70 -9.03 -18.53 -2.71
N PHE A 71 -8.78 -18.17 -3.96
CA PHE A 71 -9.64 -17.28 -4.75
C PHE A 71 -9.85 -17.78 -6.20
N SER A 72 -10.02 -19.09 -6.38
CA SER A 72 -10.12 -19.76 -7.70
C SER A 72 -11.17 -19.15 -8.65
N GLU A 73 -12.24 -18.57 -8.13
CA GLU A 73 -13.31 -17.94 -8.92
C GLU A 73 -13.01 -16.51 -9.34
N ARG A 74 -11.85 -15.96 -8.97
CA ARG A 74 -11.47 -14.57 -9.22
C ARG A 74 -10.45 -14.47 -10.34
N LYS A 75 -10.46 -13.34 -11.04
CA LYS A 75 -9.40 -13.02 -11.98
C LYS A 75 -8.13 -12.69 -11.22
N ILE A 76 -7.10 -13.53 -11.35
CA ILE A 76 -5.79 -13.35 -10.74
C ILE A 76 -4.78 -13.04 -11.84
N VAL A 77 -3.93 -12.06 -11.63
CA VAL A 77 -2.82 -11.69 -12.50
C VAL A 77 -1.56 -11.52 -11.66
N THR A 78 -0.40 -11.82 -12.22
CA THR A 78 0.86 -11.54 -11.53
C THR A 78 1.38 -10.15 -11.87
N PHE A 79 2.06 -9.50 -10.93
CA PHE A 79 2.69 -8.20 -11.14
C PHE A 79 3.71 -8.28 -12.27
N GLU A 80 4.47 -9.36 -12.32
CA GLU A 80 5.50 -9.60 -13.34
C GLU A 80 4.89 -9.72 -14.75
N ALA A 81 3.69 -10.25 -14.88
CA ALA A 81 2.97 -10.29 -16.16
C ALA A 81 2.43 -8.89 -16.54
N LEU A 82 1.93 -8.14 -15.55
CA LEU A 82 1.47 -6.76 -15.78
C LEU A 82 2.63 -5.85 -16.19
N ALA A 83 3.78 -5.97 -15.54
CA ALA A 83 4.97 -5.15 -15.82
C ALA A 83 5.53 -5.36 -17.24
N LYS A 84 5.23 -6.51 -17.88
CA LYS A 84 5.61 -6.81 -19.26
C LYS A 84 4.58 -6.34 -20.31
N SER A 85 3.40 -5.89 -19.85
CA SER A 85 2.35 -5.46 -20.76
C SER A 85 2.56 -4.03 -21.24
N GLU A 86 2.20 -3.75 -22.50
CA GLU A 86 2.24 -2.38 -23.04
C GLU A 86 1.02 -1.60 -22.55
N PRO A 87 1.20 -0.38 -22.00
CA PRO A 87 0.09 0.46 -21.58
C PRO A 87 -0.68 1.03 -22.79
N ASP A 88 -1.99 1.00 -22.71
CA ASP A 88 -2.86 1.75 -23.64
C ASP A 88 -3.02 3.20 -23.17
N TYR A 89 -2.10 4.06 -23.59
CA TYR A 89 -2.06 5.47 -23.19
C TYR A 89 -3.30 6.26 -23.61
N ALA A 90 -3.94 5.91 -24.75
CA ALA A 90 -5.15 6.57 -25.20
C ALA A 90 -6.30 6.30 -24.22
N LYS A 91 -6.49 5.03 -23.86
CA LYS A 91 -7.50 4.63 -22.89
C LYS A 91 -7.22 5.18 -21.48
N LEU A 92 -5.96 5.19 -21.05
CA LEU A 92 -5.59 5.80 -19.77
C LEU A 92 -5.86 7.30 -19.76
N GLY A 93 -5.63 8.01 -20.88
CA GLY A 93 -5.95 9.42 -21.04
C GLY A 93 -7.47 9.68 -20.93
N GLU A 94 -8.29 8.85 -21.58
CA GLU A 94 -9.74 8.90 -21.46
C GLU A 94 -10.22 8.69 -20.02
N ILE A 95 -9.72 7.66 -19.34
CA ILE A 95 -10.04 7.38 -17.92
C ILE A 95 -9.71 8.59 -17.06
N ARG A 96 -8.51 9.15 -17.20
CA ARG A 96 -8.05 10.29 -16.38
C ARG A 96 -8.91 11.54 -16.60
N SER A 97 -9.42 11.76 -17.81
CA SER A 97 -10.25 12.94 -18.10
C SER A 97 -11.60 12.95 -17.37
N HIS A 98 -12.03 11.80 -16.85
CA HIS A 98 -13.30 11.64 -16.11
C HIS A 98 -13.09 11.51 -14.59
N LYS A 99 -11.84 11.40 -14.13
CA LYS A 99 -11.57 11.28 -12.69
C LYS A 99 -11.78 12.60 -11.96
N ILE A 100 -12.33 12.47 -10.73
CA ILE A 100 -12.49 13.58 -9.81
C ILE A 100 -11.85 13.24 -8.46
N ASP A 101 -11.51 14.24 -7.70
CA ASP A 101 -10.80 14.06 -6.42
C ASP A 101 -11.63 13.41 -5.31
N THR A 102 -12.94 13.31 -5.49
CA THR A 102 -13.83 12.54 -4.60
C THR A 102 -13.96 11.07 -4.98
N ASP A 103 -13.33 10.63 -6.05
CA ASP A 103 -13.25 9.21 -6.37
C ASP A 103 -12.51 8.46 -5.27
N PRO A 104 -12.88 7.19 -4.97
CA PRO A 104 -12.12 6.33 -4.08
C PRO A 104 -10.68 6.16 -4.53
N LEU A 105 -9.77 6.23 -3.56
CA LEU A 105 -8.35 5.98 -3.71
C LEU A 105 -8.00 4.59 -3.19
N TYR A 106 -8.41 4.30 -1.95
CA TYR A 106 -8.20 2.98 -1.35
C TYR A 106 -9.31 2.61 -0.37
N ILE A 107 -9.36 1.33 -0.02
CA ILE A 107 -10.20 0.79 1.04
C ILE A 107 -9.35 0.02 2.03
N ASN A 108 -9.45 0.36 3.31
CA ASN A 108 -8.90 -0.41 4.41
C ASN A 108 -10.01 -1.12 5.19
N PHE A 109 -9.74 -2.36 5.62
CA PHE A 109 -10.70 -3.15 6.37
C PHE A 109 -10.41 -3.11 7.87
N THR A 110 -11.46 -2.87 8.65
CA THR A 110 -11.40 -2.97 10.11
C THR A 110 -12.16 -4.20 10.60
N SER A 111 -11.78 -4.71 11.79
CA SER A 111 -12.54 -5.76 12.45
C SER A 111 -13.87 -5.17 12.91
N GLY A 112 -14.96 -5.47 12.19
CA GLY A 112 -16.29 -5.06 12.61
C GLY A 112 -16.68 -5.73 13.94
N SER A 113 -17.38 -5.00 14.83
CA SER A 113 -17.90 -5.54 16.09
C SER A 113 -18.85 -6.73 15.92
N THR A 114 -19.38 -6.93 14.71
CA THR A 114 -20.25 -8.04 14.32
C THR A 114 -19.52 -9.23 13.71
N GLY A 115 -18.17 -9.22 13.69
CA GLY A 115 -17.34 -10.26 13.06
C GLY A 115 -17.17 -10.13 11.54
N THR A 116 -18.03 -9.36 10.85
CA THR A 116 -17.88 -9.10 9.41
C THR A 116 -16.93 -7.91 9.20
N PRO A 117 -15.90 -8.04 8.34
CA PRO A 117 -15.00 -6.94 8.03
C PRO A 117 -15.77 -5.75 7.44
N LYS A 118 -15.46 -4.53 7.89
CA LYS A 118 -16.01 -3.29 7.35
C LYS A 118 -14.94 -2.57 6.56
N GLY A 119 -15.21 -2.26 5.29
CA GLY A 119 -14.35 -1.47 4.43
C GLY A 119 -14.58 0.03 4.65
N ILE A 120 -13.51 0.75 4.96
CA ILE A 120 -13.50 2.22 5.05
C ILE A 120 -12.91 2.75 3.75
N VAL A 121 -13.73 3.48 3.01
CA VAL A 121 -13.33 4.08 1.73
C VAL A 121 -12.72 5.45 1.98
N VAL A 122 -11.53 5.68 1.43
CA VAL A 122 -10.84 6.98 1.47
C VAL A 122 -10.72 7.50 0.04
N CYS A 123 -11.08 8.77 -0.19
CA CYS A 123 -11.00 9.40 -1.50
C CYS A 123 -9.68 10.14 -1.72
N HIS A 124 -9.37 10.45 -2.97
CA HIS A 124 -8.17 11.22 -3.36
C HIS A 124 -8.06 12.54 -2.61
N ARG A 125 -9.14 13.33 -2.54
CA ARG A 125 -9.16 14.64 -1.85
C ARG A 125 -8.67 14.54 -0.41
N SER A 126 -9.11 13.52 0.34
CA SER A 126 -8.72 13.35 1.74
C SER A 126 -7.22 13.08 1.89
N VAL A 127 -6.64 12.31 0.97
CA VAL A 127 -5.21 12.03 0.99
C VAL A 127 -4.39 13.23 0.53
N ILE A 128 -4.83 13.94 -0.50
CA ILE A 128 -4.17 15.16 -0.99
C ILE A 128 -4.11 16.20 0.14
N ASP A 129 -5.25 16.51 0.76
CA ASP A 129 -5.33 17.47 1.85
C ASP A 129 -4.43 17.08 3.05
N PHE A 130 -4.51 15.82 3.46
CA PHE A 130 -3.66 15.29 4.53
C PHE A 130 -2.16 15.41 4.19
N ILE A 131 -1.74 15.01 3.00
CA ILE A 131 -0.34 15.00 2.60
C ILE A 131 0.20 16.40 2.37
N ASP A 132 -0.63 17.34 1.92
CA ASP A 132 -0.25 18.75 1.80
C ASP A 132 0.18 19.33 3.14
N HIS A 133 -0.64 19.16 4.16
CA HIS A 133 -0.33 19.62 5.52
C HIS A 133 0.81 18.80 6.16
N PHE A 134 0.82 17.50 5.96
CA PHE A 134 1.82 16.61 6.55
C PHE A 134 3.24 16.96 6.07
N THR A 135 3.43 17.11 4.76
CA THR A 135 4.75 17.43 4.21
C THR A 135 5.21 18.83 4.60
N GLU A 136 4.29 19.79 4.73
CA GLU A 136 4.60 21.14 5.21
C GLU A 136 5.04 21.13 6.68
N ILE A 137 4.27 20.47 7.57
CA ILE A 137 4.57 20.42 9.02
C ILE A 137 5.91 19.74 9.29
N PHE A 138 6.23 18.66 8.58
CA PHE A 138 7.47 17.91 8.79
C PHE A 138 8.64 18.39 7.92
N GLY A 139 8.41 19.37 7.03
CA GLY A 139 9.46 19.93 6.16
C GLY A 139 10.01 18.92 5.16
N ILE A 140 9.19 17.98 4.70
CA ILE A 140 9.63 16.90 3.79
C ILE A 140 9.79 17.45 2.38
N ASP A 141 10.96 17.21 1.76
CA ASP A 141 11.27 17.65 0.40
C ASP A 141 11.86 16.53 -0.47
N ASN A 142 12.30 16.88 -1.69
CA ASN A 142 12.82 15.93 -2.66
C ASN A 142 14.22 15.37 -2.33
N ASN A 143 14.91 15.91 -1.32
CA ASN A 143 16.20 15.39 -0.86
C ASN A 143 16.03 14.31 0.21
N ASP A 144 14.81 14.15 0.72
CA ASP A 144 14.55 13.19 1.78
C ASP A 144 14.49 11.74 1.30
N VAL A 145 14.85 10.88 2.23
CA VAL A 145 14.72 9.41 2.11
C VAL A 145 13.81 8.94 3.24
N ILE A 146 12.58 8.58 2.90
CA ILE A 146 11.52 8.23 3.85
C ILE A 146 11.49 6.72 4.05
N ALA A 147 11.69 6.25 5.29
CA ALA A 147 11.57 4.84 5.62
C ALA A 147 10.14 4.47 6.03
N ASN A 148 9.46 3.70 5.19
CA ASN A 148 8.13 3.18 5.50
C ASN A 148 8.22 1.95 6.40
N GLN A 149 7.75 2.07 7.64
CA GLN A 149 7.67 0.98 8.62
C GLN A 149 6.31 0.28 8.59
N ALA A 150 5.23 1.04 8.49
CA ALA A 150 3.88 0.53 8.63
C ALA A 150 3.53 -0.52 7.55
N PRO A 151 2.79 -1.58 7.90
CA PRO A 151 2.20 -2.48 6.91
C PRO A 151 1.29 -1.71 5.96
N PHE A 152 1.17 -2.17 4.72
CA PHE A 152 0.39 -1.47 3.70
C PHE A 152 -1.13 -1.58 3.87
N ASP A 153 -1.59 -2.55 4.66
CA ASP A 153 -2.99 -2.70 5.06
C ASP A 153 -3.40 -1.76 6.21
N PHE A 154 -2.47 -0.91 6.70
CA PHE A 154 -2.73 0.16 7.66
C PHE A 154 -2.66 1.53 6.98
N ASP A 155 -3.61 2.40 7.31
CA ASP A 155 -3.72 3.77 6.79
C ASP A 155 -2.48 4.63 7.10
N VAL A 156 -1.76 4.34 8.18
CA VAL A 156 -0.49 5.00 8.53
C VAL A 156 0.57 4.88 7.43
N SER A 157 0.51 3.85 6.57
CA SER A 157 1.45 3.69 5.45
C SER A 157 1.29 4.78 4.37
N VAL A 158 0.11 5.35 4.28
CA VAL A 158 -0.26 6.38 3.29
C VAL A 158 0.62 7.63 3.40
N LYS A 159 0.93 8.06 4.64
CA LYS A 159 1.78 9.25 4.85
C LYS A 159 3.16 9.13 4.20
N ASP A 160 3.78 7.94 4.28
CA ASP A 160 5.12 7.73 3.74
C ASP A 160 5.08 7.63 2.21
N ILE A 161 4.14 6.83 1.67
CA ILE A 161 4.00 6.58 0.23
C ILE A 161 3.66 7.88 -0.50
N TYR A 162 2.61 8.58 -0.08
CA TYR A 162 2.12 9.75 -0.80
C TYR A 162 2.95 11.01 -0.53
N SER A 163 3.65 11.10 0.62
CA SER A 163 4.65 12.14 0.83
C SER A 163 5.81 12.01 -0.17
N ALA A 164 6.33 10.79 -0.35
CA ALA A 164 7.40 10.56 -1.33
C ALA A 164 6.96 10.91 -2.75
N VAL A 165 5.75 10.53 -3.14
CA VAL A 165 5.20 10.83 -4.48
C VAL A 165 5.00 12.33 -4.68
N LYS A 166 4.46 13.04 -3.69
CA LYS A 166 4.21 14.48 -3.76
C LYS A 166 5.49 15.28 -3.86
N THR A 167 6.48 14.97 -3.02
CA THR A 167 7.69 15.78 -2.89
C THR A 167 8.80 15.35 -3.85
N GLY A 168 8.72 14.16 -4.44
CA GLY A 168 9.81 13.54 -5.18
C GLY A 168 10.88 12.91 -4.29
N ALA A 169 10.62 12.75 -3.00
CA ALA A 169 11.49 12.06 -2.06
C ALA A 169 11.65 10.58 -2.40
N THR A 170 12.68 9.95 -1.87
CA THR A 170 12.89 8.50 -2.03
C THR A 170 12.09 7.74 -0.97
N LEU A 171 11.30 6.75 -1.39
CA LEU A 171 10.63 5.83 -0.48
C LEU A 171 11.45 4.56 -0.27
N VAL A 172 11.83 4.28 0.96
CA VAL A 172 12.48 3.02 1.38
C VAL A 172 11.45 2.16 2.09
N VAL A 173 11.06 1.07 1.46
CA VAL A 173 10.15 0.08 2.05
C VAL A 173 10.94 -0.83 2.98
N VAL A 174 10.72 -0.70 4.30
CA VAL A 174 11.40 -1.52 5.31
C VAL A 174 10.74 -2.88 5.39
N PRO A 175 11.46 -3.99 5.11
CA PRO A 175 10.91 -5.33 5.22
C PRO A 175 10.54 -5.68 6.68
N ARG A 176 9.37 -6.30 6.86
CA ARG A 176 8.87 -6.66 8.21
C ARG A 176 9.88 -7.49 9.03
N ARG A 177 10.57 -8.42 8.39
CA ARG A 177 11.58 -9.28 9.03
C ARG A 177 12.70 -8.53 9.74
N MET A 178 13.01 -7.29 9.30
CA MET A 178 14.06 -6.47 9.91
C MET A 178 13.75 -6.10 11.37
N PHE A 179 12.48 -6.05 11.75
CA PHE A 179 12.08 -5.78 13.14
C PHE A 179 12.38 -6.93 14.12
N SER A 180 12.76 -8.10 13.61
CA SER A 180 13.28 -9.21 14.43
C SER A 180 14.80 -9.13 14.66
N ALA A 181 15.50 -8.22 13.96
CA ALA A 181 16.95 -8.03 14.03
C ALA A 181 17.28 -6.52 14.08
N PRO A 182 17.11 -5.84 15.22
CA PRO A 182 17.22 -4.38 15.33
C PRO A 182 18.57 -3.80 14.87
N ALA A 183 19.68 -4.49 15.06
CA ALA A 183 20.98 -4.05 14.56
C ALA A 183 21.02 -4.03 13.03
N GLU A 184 20.57 -5.12 12.38
CA GLU A 184 20.48 -5.19 10.92
C GLU A 184 19.51 -4.13 10.36
N LEU A 185 18.45 -3.79 11.11
CA LEU A 185 17.52 -2.73 10.75
C LEU A 185 18.22 -1.37 10.70
N ILE A 186 19.07 -1.07 11.70
CA ILE A 186 19.80 0.20 11.71
C ILE A 186 20.81 0.24 10.57
N ASP A 187 21.58 -0.83 10.35
CA ASP A 187 22.49 -0.91 9.20
C ASP A 187 21.75 -0.68 7.89
N PHE A 188 20.60 -1.33 7.72
CA PHE A 188 19.74 -1.16 6.54
C PHE A 188 19.29 0.29 6.33
N ILE A 189 18.95 1.00 7.39
CA ILE A 189 18.51 2.41 7.37
C ILE A 189 19.69 3.32 7.04
N CYS A 190 20.84 3.10 7.68
CA CYS A 190 22.07 3.86 7.46
C CYS A 190 22.59 3.70 6.03
N ASP A 191 22.67 2.48 5.52
CA ASP A 191 23.11 2.17 4.15
C ASP A 191 22.27 2.91 3.10
N ARG A 192 20.99 3.09 3.36
CA ARG A 192 20.04 3.79 2.48
C ARG A 192 19.96 5.28 2.74
N ARG A 193 20.76 5.80 3.67
CA ARG A 193 20.78 7.22 4.04
C ARG A 193 19.40 7.77 4.36
N VAL A 194 18.61 7.02 5.12
CA VAL A 194 17.27 7.45 5.54
C VAL A 194 17.36 8.74 6.34
N THR A 195 16.55 9.74 5.98
CA THR A 195 16.48 11.04 6.66
C THR A 195 15.18 11.20 7.46
N VAL A 196 14.12 10.50 7.06
CA VAL A 196 12.79 10.61 7.68
C VAL A 196 12.29 9.25 8.17
N MET A 197 12.02 9.18 9.48
CA MET A 197 11.41 8.02 10.15
C MET A 197 10.28 8.50 11.07
N ILE A 198 9.04 8.38 10.59
CA ILE A 198 7.85 8.70 11.38
C ILE A 198 7.12 7.37 11.64
N TRP A 199 7.58 6.65 12.64
CA TRP A 199 7.18 5.27 12.93
C TRP A 199 6.25 5.17 14.13
N ALA A 200 5.60 4.02 14.28
CA ALA A 200 4.86 3.70 15.48
C ALA A 200 5.81 3.70 16.71
N VAL A 201 5.31 4.21 17.83
CA VAL A 201 6.10 4.29 19.08
C VAL A 201 6.68 2.92 19.47
N SER A 202 5.92 1.84 19.28
CA SER A 202 6.39 0.48 19.56
C SER A 202 7.62 0.07 18.74
N ALA A 203 7.70 0.53 17.47
CA ALA A 203 8.87 0.26 16.62
C ALA A 203 10.09 1.07 17.07
N LEU A 204 9.89 2.33 17.48
CA LEU A 204 10.98 3.15 18.04
C LEU A 204 11.46 2.63 19.39
N CYS A 205 10.55 2.19 20.26
CA CYS A 205 10.89 1.55 21.53
C CYS A 205 11.70 0.26 21.31
N LEU A 206 11.38 -0.53 20.30
CA LEU A 206 12.15 -1.74 19.97
C LEU A 206 13.61 -1.38 19.69
N ILE A 207 13.88 -0.42 18.83
CA ILE A 207 15.23 0.04 18.48
C ILE A 207 15.97 0.52 19.74
N SER A 208 15.32 1.33 20.57
CA SER A 208 15.90 1.85 21.81
C SER A 208 16.19 0.75 22.83
N THR A 209 15.26 -0.19 23.04
CA THR A 209 15.40 -1.27 24.02
C THR A 209 16.57 -2.20 23.72
N PHE A 210 16.86 -2.42 22.46
CA PHE A 210 17.97 -3.27 22.02
C PHE A 210 19.28 -2.50 21.83
N HIS A 211 19.35 -1.23 22.28
CA HIS A 211 20.54 -0.37 22.15
C HIS A 211 21.08 -0.30 20.72
N ALA A 212 20.19 -0.42 19.72
CA ALA A 212 20.58 -0.47 18.33
C ALA A 212 21.11 0.88 17.80
N LEU A 213 21.02 1.96 18.61
CA LEU A 213 21.54 3.29 18.30
C LEU A 213 22.88 3.59 19.01
N ASP A 214 23.43 2.65 19.75
CA ASP A 214 24.67 2.83 20.54
C ASP A 214 25.95 2.48 19.72
N TYR A 215 25.89 2.52 18.39
CA TYR A 215 26.99 2.25 17.48
C TYR A 215 27.69 3.51 16.99
#